data_f23c3470d5a7b4a4cf775135269c4f9b
#
_entry.id   f23c3470d5a7b4a4cf775135269c4f9b
#
_cell.length_a   1.000
_cell.length_b   1.000
_cell.length_c   1.000
_cell.angle_alpha   90.00
_cell.angle_beta   90.00
_cell.angle_gamma   90.00
#
_symmetry.space_group_name_H-M   'P 1'
#
loop_
_entity.id
_entity.type
_entity.pdbx_description
1 polymer ?
#
loop_
_entity_poly.entity_id
_entity_poly.type
_entity_poly.pdbx_seq_one_letter_code
_entity_poly.pdbx_strand_id
1 'polypeptide(L)'
;MELAILMAGIVYGLIIGLIPAAGATTGLITLFGFMPYFVGDPYLGVIFCVAVVASSTTGDSFSGVLLGIPGANSAAATMVDGFPMAKNGEATRALSAAITSSTANGLFFGSLTFLFLPWYTKVVMYMGIPELWALVLLAFVTVGFVSTRKYVRSTLAIVLGVIIGLVGVDVNNVPR
;
A
#
# COMPACT_ATOMS: atom_id res chain seq x y z
N MET A 1 -8.77 -6.88 24.11
CA MET A 1 -7.71 -7.51 23.30
C MET A 1 -7.59 -6.82 21.94
N GLU A 2 -8.70 -6.58 21.24
CA GLU A 2 -8.77 -5.93 19.92
C GLU A 2 -8.09 -4.55 19.87
N LEU A 3 -8.40 -3.68 20.85
CA LEU A 3 -7.80 -2.34 20.90
C LEU A 3 -6.27 -2.38 21.04
N ALA A 4 -5.75 -3.32 21.83
CA ALA A 4 -4.30 -3.47 22.00
C ALA A 4 -3.62 -3.94 20.71
N ILE A 5 -4.26 -4.84 19.95
CA ILE A 5 -3.78 -5.33 18.66
C ILE A 5 -3.87 -4.24 17.60
N LEU A 6 -4.95 -3.46 17.59
CA LEU A 6 -5.10 -2.29 16.72
C LEU A 6 -3.96 -1.28 16.97
N MET A 7 -3.71 -0.93 18.24
CA MET A 7 -2.65 0.02 18.60
C MET A 7 -1.27 -0.52 18.24
N ALA A 8 -1.01 -1.81 18.47
CA ALA A 8 0.24 -2.44 18.06
C ALA A 8 0.42 -2.38 16.53
N GLY A 9 -0.63 -2.65 15.75
CA GLY A 9 -0.62 -2.53 14.30
C GLY A 9 -0.35 -1.10 13.82
N ILE A 10 -0.96 -0.10 14.47
CA ILE A 10 -0.72 1.31 14.16
C ILE A 10 0.75 1.69 14.40
N VAL A 11 1.29 1.36 15.57
CA VAL A 11 2.69 1.68 15.91
C VAL A 11 3.65 0.98 14.94
N TYR A 12 3.43 -0.30 14.69
CA TYR A 12 4.25 -1.07 13.77
C TYR A 12 4.20 -0.51 12.33
N GLY A 13 3.01 -0.21 11.83
CA GLY A 13 2.84 0.35 10.49
C GLY A 13 3.46 1.74 10.34
N LEU A 14 3.36 2.61 11.36
CA LEU A 14 4.05 3.91 11.37
C LEU A 14 5.56 3.73 11.27
N ILE A 15 6.15 2.81 12.04
CA ILE A 15 7.59 2.54 12.00
C ILE A 15 8.01 2.07 10.61
N ILE A 16 7.29 1.12 10.01
CA ILE A 16 7.59 0.63 8.66
C ILE A 16 7.44 1.74 7.62
N GLY A 17 6.40 2.57 7.72
CA GLY A 17 6.18 3.69 6.79
C GLY A 17 7.26 4.78 6.89
N LEU A 18 7.85 4.99 8.06
CA LEU A 18 8.99 5.91 8.23
C LEU A 18 10.26 5.42 7.52
N ILE A 19 10.39 4.12 7.28
CA ILE A 19 11.55 3.55 6.58
C ILE A 19 11.40 3.81 5.08
N PRO A 20 12.32 4.56 4.44
CA PRO A 20 12.25 4.84 3.00
C PRO A 20 12.19 3.55 2.19
N ALA A 21 11.31 3.51 1.19
CA ALA A 21 11.08 2.38 0.28
C ALA A 21 10.50 1.11 0.93
N ALA A 22 10.18 1.11 2.23
CA ALA A 22 9.61 -0.06 2.88
C ALA A 22 8.09 -0.20 2.65
N GLY A 23 7.31 0.85 2.79
CA GLY A 23 5.89 0.88 2.49
C GLY A 23 5.02 -0.20 3.13
N ALA A 24 3.71 -0.12 2.90
CA ALA A 24 2.72 -1.07 3.43
C ALA A 24 2.97 -2.53 3.03
N THR A 25 3.44 -2.76 1.80
CA THR A 25 3.69 -4.10 1.27
C THR A 25 4.77 -4.83 2.08
N THR A 26 5.87 -4.13 2.39
CA THR A 26 6.94 -4.68 3.23
C THR A 26 6.43 -4.98 4.64
N GLY A 27 5.59 -4.07 5.20
CA GLY A 27 4.93 -4.30 6.49
C GLY A 27 4.08 -5.57 6.50
N LEU A 28 3.31 -5.81 5.45
CA LEU A 28 2.50 -7.01 5.32
C LEU A 28 3.34 -8.28 5.15
N ILE A 29 4.41 -8.24 4.33
CA ILE A 29 5.29 -9.40 4.12
C ILE A 29 5.96 -9.82 5.43
N THR A 30 6.49 -8.89 6.19
CA THR A 30 7.11 -9.18 7.49
C THR A 30 6.08 -9.73 8.50
N LEU A 31 4.81 -9.35 8.34
CA LEU A 31 3.69 -9.82 9.14
C LEU A 31 3.38 -11.31 8.91
N PHE A 32 3.66 -11.86 7.74
CA PHE A 32 3.48 -13.31 7.50
C PHE A 32 4.26 -14.16 8.50
N GLY A 33 5.41 -13.67 8.98
CA GLY A 33 6.16 -14.32 10.07
C GLY A 33 5.41 -14.36 11.41
N PHE A 34 4.49 -13.44 11.65
CA PHE A 34 3.68 -13.36 12.87
C PHE A 34 2.27 -13.99 12.72
N MET A 35 1.87 -14.35 11.51
CA MET A 35 0.57 -14.98 11.24
C MET A 35 0.27 -16.21 12.12
N PRO A 36 1.23 -17.10 12.43
CA PRO A 36 0.97 -18.24 13.31
C PRO A 36 0.44 -17.85 14.69
N TYR A 37 0.74 -16.66 15.17
CA TYR A 37 0.25 -16.19 16.48
C TYR A 37 -1.24 -15.79 16.46
N PHE A 38 -1.82 -15.59 15.26
CA PHE A 38 -3.23 -15.23 15.07
C PHE A 38 -4.11 -16.42 14.64
N VAL A 39 -3.55 -17.63 14.59
CA VAL A 39 -4.27 -18.84 14.14
C VAL A 39 -5.52 -19.13 14.99
N GLY A 40 -5.54 -18.71 16.26
CA GLY A 40 -6.69 -18.88 17.15
C GLY A 40 -7.86 -17.93 16.88
N ASP A 41 -7.60 -16.76 16.30
CA ASP A 41 -8.62 -15.76 15.97
C ASP A 41 -8.22 -14.96 14.72
N PRO A 42 -8.65 -15.40 13.54
CA PRO A 42 -8.34 -14.75 12.27
C PRO A 42 -8.79 -13.27 12.19
N TYR A 43 -9.83 -12.90 12.94
CA TYR A 43 -10.36 -11.55 12.99
C TYR A 43 -9.33 -10.56 13.56
N LEU A 44 -8.60 -10.95 14.60
CA LEU A 44 -7.52 -10.16 15.19
C LEU A 44 -6.38 -9.93 14.17
N GLY A 45 -6.06 -10.94 13.37
CA GLY A 45 -5.09 -10.82 12.28
C GLY A 45 -5.51 -9.79 11.23
N VAL A 46 -6.79 -9.78 10.85
CA VAL A 46 -7.33 -8.79 9.90
C VAL A 46 -7.26 -7.38 10.47
N ILE A 47 -7.66 -7.18 11.74
CA ILE A 47 -7.56 -5.87 12.43
C ILE A 47 -6.11 -5.37 12.39
N PHE A 48 -5.15 -6.23 12.72
CA PHE A 48 -3.75 -5.88 12.71
C PHE A 48 -3.27 -5.50 11.31
N CYS A 49 -3.56 -6.30 10.28
CA CYS A 49 -3.20 -6.02 8.89
C CYS A 49 -3.76 -4.68 8.40
N VAL A 50 -5.03 -4.41 8.66
CA VAL A 50 -5.69 -3.15 8.26
C VAL A 50 -5.03 -1.96 8.98
N ALA A 51 -4.74 -2.09 10.28
CA ALA A 51 -4.05 -1.07 11.05
C ALA A 51 -2.66 -0.76 10.49
N VAL A 52 -1.88 -1.80 10.14
CA VAL A 52 -0.54 -1.64 9.53
C VAL A 52 -0.61 -0.92 8.20
N VAL A 53 -1.50 -1.32 7.31
CA VAL A 53 -1.65 -0.69 5.99
C VAL A 53 -2.07 0.78 6.13
N ALA A 54 -3.06 1.06 6.96
CA ALA A 54 -3.57 2.41 7.16
C ALA A 54 -2.52 3.35 7.76
N SER A 55 -1.77 2.89 8.77
CA SER A 55 -0.77 3.72 9.45
C SER A 55 0.53 3.88 8.67
N SER A 56 0.94 2.88 7.89
CA SER A 56 2.16 2.97 7.06
C SER A 56 2.05 4.07 6.00
N THR A 57 0.87 4.30 5.43
CA THR A 57 0.66 5.39 4.45
C THR A 57 0.87 6.78 5.07
N THR A 58 0.58 6.94 6.36
CA THR A 58 0.90 8.16 7.10
C THR A 58 2.42 8.28 7.30
N GLY A 59 3.09 7.20 7.70
CA GLY A 59 4.55 7.13 7.84
C GLY A 59 5.29 7.45 6.54
N ASP A 60 4.81 6.95 5.40
CA ASP A 60 5.35 7.20 4.06
C ASP A 60 5.40 8.71 3.72
N SER A 61 4.42 9.48 4.17
CA SER A 61 4.38 10.92 3.96
C SER A 61 5.54 11.64 4.68
N PHE A 62 5.93 11.17 5.85
CA PHE A 62 7.09 11.73 6.57
C PHE A 62 8.40 11.48 5.82
N SER A 63 8.64 10.25 5.37
CA SER A 63 9.85 9.90 4.61
C SER A 63 9.90 10.67 3.28
N GLY A 64 8.78 10.79 2.56
CA GLY A 64 8.67 11.53 1.32
C GLY A 64 8.95 13.02 1.48
N VAL A 65 8.36 13.66 2.49
CA VAL A 65 8.50 15.11 2.72
C VAL A 65 9.86 15.47 3.32
N LEU A 66 10.35 14.71 4.30
CA LEU A 66 11.58 15.07 5.03
C LEU A 66 12.84 14.59 4.32
N LEU A 67 12.82 13.40 3.74
CA LEU A 67 14.01 12.77 3.16
C LEU A 67 14.03 12.85 1.62
N GLY A 68 12.91 13.17 0.97
CA GLY A 68 12.80 13.16 -0.47
C GLY A 68 12.90 11.75 -1.06
N ILE A 69 12.60 10.74 -0.26
CA ILE A 69 12.57 9.32 -0.67
C ILE A 69 11.21 8.76 -0.26
N PRO A 70 10.32 8.47 -1.23
CA PRO A 70 8.99 7.97 -0.90
C PRO A 70 9.09 6.58 -0.26
N GLY A 71 8.30 6.33 0.78
CA GLY A 71 8.17 5.00 1.39
C GLY A 71 7.39 4.07 0.47
N ALA A 72 6.30 4.56 -0.11
CA ALA A 72 5.49 3.86 -1.11
C ALA A 72 5.20 4.76 -2.32
N ASN A 73 4.65 4.14 -3.39
CA ASN A 73 4.29 4.86 -4.62
C ASN A 73 3.28 6.00 -4.37
N SER A 74 2.41 5.84 -3.37
CA SER A 74 1.43 6.85 -2.95
C SER A 74 2.08 8.14 -2.44
N ALA A 75 3.21 8.04 -1.76
CA ALA A 75 3.94 9.20 -1.24
C ALA A 75 4.75 9.95 -2.31
N ALA A 76 4.90 9.39 -3.51
CA ALA A 76 5.66 10.01 -4.59
C ALA A 76 5.09 11.37 -5.03
N ALA A 77 3.77 11.49 -5.06
CA ALA A 77 3.11 12.76 -5.39
C ALA A 77 3.32 13.81 -4.30
N THR A 78 3.18 13.43 -3.02
CA THR A 78 3.40 14.31 -1.88
C THR A 78 4.85 14.80 -1.80
N MET A 79 5.81 13.98 -2.23
CA MET A 79 7.23 14.34 -2.26
C MET A 79 7.54 15.48 -3.23
N VAL A 80 6.84 15.54 -4.38
CA VAL A 80 7.14 16.53 -5.44
C VAL A 80 7.06 17.95 -4.92
N ASP A 81 6.05 18.28 -4.12
CA ASP A 81 5.86 19.60 -3.54
C ASP A 81 6.37 19.68 -2.10
N GLY A 82 6.19 18.60 -1.33
CA GLY A 82 6.50 18.56 0.09
C GLY A 82 7.99 18.63 0.40
N PHE A 83 8.84 17.96 -0.39
CA PHE A 83 10.28 17.96 -0.16
C PHE A 83 10.94 19.33 -0.45
N PRO A 84 10.62 20.06 -1.54
CA PRO A 84 11.07 21.43 -1.71
C PRO A 84 10.62 22.34 -0.60
N MET A 85 9.38 22.23 -0.11
CA MET A 85 8.90 22.99 1.05
C MET A 85 9.72 22.69 2.30
N ALA A 86 10.03 21.42 2.55
CA ALA A 86 10.85 21.01 3.70
C ALA A 86 12.26 21.60 3.61
N LYS A 87 12.89 21.64 2.43
CA LYS A 87 14.19 22.28 2.20
C LYS A 87 14.17 23.78 2.45
N ASN A 88 13.04 24.43 2.22
CA ASN A 88 12.85 25.86 2.49
C ASN A 88 12.51 26.15 3.97
N GLY A 89 12.55 25.15 4.85
CA GLY A 89 12.20 25.30 6.26
C GLY A 89 10.71 25.18 6.59
N GLU A 90 9.85 24.88 5.60
CA GLU A 90 8.40 24.76 5.76
C GLU A 90 7.92 23.29 5.92
N ALA A 91 8.78 22.43 6.48
CA ALA A 91 8.47 21.00 6.64
C ALA A 91 7.17 20.75 7.43
N THR A 92 6.96 21.50 8.51
CA THR A 92 5.75 21.39 9.34
C THR A 92 4.49 21.73 8.54
N ARG A 93 4.55 22.74 7.68
CA ARG A 93 3.44 23.15 6.82
C ARG A 93 3.12 22.08 5.79
N ALA A 94 4.13 21.50 5.15
CA ALA A 94 3.95 20.42 4.18
C ALA A 94 3.34 19.17 4.82
N LEU A 95 3.87 18.74 5.98
CA LEU A 95 3.36 17.58 6.71
C LEU A 95 1.95 17.81 7.24
N SER A 96 1.67 18.99 7.82
CA SER A 96 0.32 19.29 8.32
C SER A 96 -0.71 19.29 7.17
N ALA A 97 -0.37 19.84 6.01
CA ALA A 97 -1.24 19.81 4.84
C ALA A 97 -1.50 18.37 4.34
N ALA A 98 -0.45 17.55 4.27
CA ALA A 98 -0.58 16.14 3.86
C ALA A 98 -1.46 15.34 4.84
N ILE A 99 -1.20 15.47 6.16
CA ILE A 99 -1.94 14.72 7.19
C ILE A 99 -3.40 15.19 7.27
N THR A 100 -3.67 16.49 7.28
CA THR A 100 -5.04 17.01 7.35
C THR A 100 -5.84 16.63 6.10
N SER A 101 -5.25 16.73 4.92
CA SER A 101 -5.87 16.29 3.66
C SER A 101 -6.17 14.80 3.68
N SER A 102 -5.21 13.96 4.09
CA SER A 102 -5.40 12.50 4.19
C SER A 102 -6.47 12.14 5.20
N THR A 103 -6.50 12.81 6.36
CA THR A 103 -7.50 12.55 7.40
C THR A 103 -8.90 12.95 6.93
N ALA A 104 -9.06 14.13 6.33
CA ALA A 104 -10.34 14.58 5.80
C ALA A 104 -10.87 13.64 4.71
N ASN A 105 -10.00 13.26 3.75
CA ASN A 105 -10.36 12.32 2.70
C ASN A 105 -10.65 10.92 3.27
N GLY A 106 -9.86 10.44 4.22
CA GLY A 106 -10.07 9.16 4.89
C GLY A 106 -11.41 9.08 5.60
N LEU A 107 -11.79 10.12 6.32
CA LEU A 107 -13.10 10.19 6.96
C LEU A 107 -14.26 10.25 5.94
N PHE A 108 -14.13 11.08 4.91
CA PHE A 108 -15.17 11.22 3.89
C PHE A 108 -15.33 9.95 3.06
N PHE A 109 -14.27 9.47 2.44
CA PHE A 109 -14.35 8.27 1.60
C PHE A 109 -14.49 6.98 2.40
N GLY A 110 -13.97 6.93 3.63
CA GLY A 110 -14.19 5.81 4.54
C GLY A 110 -15.66 5.65 4.92
N SER A 111 -16.34 6.76 5.29
CA SER A 111 -17.78 6.74 5.57
C SER A 111 -18.60 6.40 4.33
N LEU A 112 -18.21 6.92 3.17
CA LEU A 112 -18.85 6.61 1.90
C LEU A 112 -18.71 5.12 1.54
N THR A 113 -17.50 4.57 1.71
CA THR A 113 -17.22 3.15 1.48
C THR A 113 -18.06 2.27 2.40
N PHE A 114 -18.18 2.64 3.68
CA PHE A 114 -19.01 1.92 4.63
C PHE A 114 -20.50 1.91 4.22
N LEU A 115 -21.00 3.05 3.73
CA LEU A 115 -22.38 3.17 3.25
C LEU A 115 -22.65 2.29 2.01
N PHE A 116 -21.68 2.22 1.09
CA PHE A 116 -21.81 1.44 -0.14
C PHE A 116 -21.28 0.00 -0.02
N LEU A 117 -20.81 -0.42 1.15
CA LEU A 117 -20.25 -1.75 1.38
C LEU A 117 -21.16 -2.90 0.88
N PRO A 118 -22.50 -2.90 1.14
CA PRO A 118 -23.37 -3.98 0.68
C PRO A 118 -23.48 -4.09 -0.85
N TRP A 119 -23.34 -2.96 -1.54
CA TRP A 119 -23.33 -2.93 -3.00
C TRP A 119 -21.96 -3.34 -3.54
N TYR A 120 -20.90 -2.84 -2.94
CA TYR A 120 -19.53 -3.13 -3.32
C TYR A 120 -19.19 -4.63 -3.20
N THR A 121 -19.61 -5.27 -2.11
CA THR A 121 -19.42 -6.71 -1.93
C THR A 121 -20.07 -7.53 -3.03
N LYS A 122 -21.28 -7.14 -3.48
CA LYS A 122 -21.93 -7.82 -4.60
C LYS A 122 -21.09 -7.72 -5.88
N VAL A 123 -20.58 -6.54 -6.21
CA VAL A 123 -19.75 -6.33 -7.40
C VAL A 123 -18.47 -7.16 -7.32
N VAL A 124 -17.79 -7.16 -6.17
CA VAL A 124 -16.56 -7.94 -5.97
C VAL A 124 -16.80 -9.44 -6.08
N MET A 125 -17.94 -9.94 -5.60
CA MET A 125 -18.28 -11.36 -5.71
C MET A 125 -18.57 -11.83 -7.14
N TYR A 126 -18.88 -10.92 -8.07
CA TYR A 126 -18.98 -11.24 -9.51
C TYR A 126 -17.60 -11.28 -10.20
N MET A 127 -16.55 -10.76 -9.56
CA MET A 127 -15.21 -10.77 -10.11
C MET A 127 -14.57 -12.14 -9.88
N GLY A 128 -14.43 -12.91 -10.95
CA GLY A 128 -13.72 -14.17 -10.95
C GLY A 128 -12.24 -14.02 -11.30
N ILE A 129 -11.57 -15.17 -11.46
CA ILE A 129 -10.16 -15.22 -11.85
C ILE A 129 -9.91 -14.53 -13.21
N PRO A 130 -10.75 -14.67 -14.25
CA PRO A 130 -10.54 -13.98 -15.52
C PRO A 130 -10.54 -12.45 -15.41
N GLU A 131 -11.43 -11.89 -14.60
CA GLU A 131 -11.53 -10.44 -14.39
C GLU A 131 -10.31 -9.91 -13.67
N LEU A 132 -9.79 -10.64 -12.67
CA LEU A 132 -8.53 -10.30 -12.00
C LEU A 132 -7.35 -10.31 -12.98
N TRP A 133 -7.27 -11.28 -13.86
CA TRP A 133 -6.25 -11.32 -14.93
C TRP A 133 -6.37 -10.12 -15.86
N ALA A 134 -7.58 -9.74 -16.26
CA ALA A 134 -7.80 -8.57 -17.09
C ALA A 134 -7.31 -7.27 -16.39
N LEU A 135 -7.55 -7.13 -15.08
CA LEU A 135 -7.05 -6.01 -14.29
C LEU A 135 -5.52 -5.97 -14.20
N VAL A 136 -4.87 -7.12 -14.03
CA VAL A 136 -3.41 -7.21 -14.02
C VAL A 136 -2.83 -6.81 -15.37
N LEU A 137 -3.41 -7.29 -16.47
CA LEU A 137 -2.99 -6.90 -17.82
C LEU A 137 -3.19 -5.39 -18.05
N LEU A 138 -4.32 -4.84 -17.61
CA LEU A 138 -4.57 -3.39 -17.68
C LEU A 138 -3.53 -2.59 -16.90
N ALA A 139 -3.14 -3.06 -15.71
CA ALA A 139 -2.08 -2.44 -14.92
C ALA A 139 -0.73 -2.46 -15.66
N PHE A 140 -0.35 -3.58 -16.27
CA PHE A 140 0.89 -3.66 -17.06
C PHE A 140 0.87 -2.73 -18.27
N VAL A 141 -0.24 -2.66 -18.97
CA VAL A 141 -0.43 -1.75 -20.11
C VAL A 141 -0.30 -0.30 -19.65
N THR A 142 -0.97 0.09 -18.56
CA THR A 142 -0.88 1.46 -18.00
C THR A 142 0.54 1.82 -17.59
N VAL A 143 1.25 0.95 -16.91
CA VAL A 143 2.66 1.16 -16.53
C VAL A 143 3.53 1.30 -17.78
N GLY A 144 3.29 0.49 -18.80
CA GLY A 144 3.97 0.59 -20.09
C GLY A 144 3.76 1.96 -20.78
N PHE A 145 2.52 2.48 -20.76
CA PHE A 145 2.19 3.77 -21.35
C PHE A 145 2.72 4.98 -20.56
N VAL A 146 2.67 4.93 -19.23
CA VAL A 146 3.19 6.00 -18.35
C VAL A 146 4.70 6.14 -18.46
N SER A 147 5.40 5.08 -18.81
CA SER A 147 6.86 5.07 -18.98
C SER A 147 7.30 5.70 -20.31
N THR A 148 7.03 6.97 -20.47
CA THR A 148 6.87 7.80 -21.69
C THR A 148 8.02 7.89 -22.70
N ARG A 149 9.15 7.26 -22.56
CA ARG A 149 10.24 7.37 -23.58
C ARG A 149 11.00 6.08 -23.92
N LYS A 150 10.71 4.97 -23.28
CA LYS A 150 11.48 3.73 -23.47
C LYS A 150 10.58 2.49 -23.39
N TYR A 151 9.54 2.45 -24.21
CA TYR A 151 8.57 1.34 -24.21
C TYR A 151 9.22 -0.06 -24.19
N VAL A 152 10.26 -0.26 -24.99
CA VAL A 152 10.98 -1.54 -25.06
C VAL A 152 11.58 -1.92 -23.69
N ARG A 153 12.19 -0.96 -22.99
CA ARG A 153 12.79 -1.24 -21.67
C ARG A 153 11.75 -1.53 -20.61
N SER A 154 10.63 -0.80 -20.63
CA SER A 154 9.52 -1.05 -19.71
C SER A 154 8.90 -2.41 -19.96
N THR A 155 8.65 -2.77 -21.21
CA THR A 155 8.11 -4.09 -21.57
C THR A 155 9.07 -5.21 -21.16
N LEU A 156 10.37 -5.05 -21.40
CA LEU A 156 11.36 -6.03 -20.94
C LEU A 156 11.40 -6.17 -19.43
N ALA A 157 11.30 -5.06 -18.69
CA ALA A 157 11.25 -5.08 -17.23
C ALA A 157 9.99 -5.79 -16.70
N ILE A 158 8.82 -5.55 -17.33
CA ILE A 158 7.57 -6.23 -16.99
C ILE A 158 7.70 -7.74 -17.24
N VAL A 159 8.19 -8.13 -18.42
CA VAL A 159 8.37 -9.55 -18.79
C VAL A 159 9.34 -10.24 -17.82
N LEU A 160 10.48 -9.61 -17.50
CA LEU A 160 11.43 -10.14 -16.52
C LEU A 160 10.78 -10.26 -15.13
N GLY A 161 10.01 -9.27 -14.71
CA GLY A 161 9.28 -9.33 -13.44
C GLY A 161 8.28 -10.49 -13.39
N VAL A 162 7.55 -10.72 -14.47
CA VAL A 162 6.61 -11.86 -14.58
C VAL A 162 7.36 -13.19 -14.54
N ILE A 163 8.48 -13.31 -15.29
CA ILE A 163 9.29 -14.56 -15.29
C ILE A 163 9.81 -14.86 -13.89
N ILE A 164 10.35 -13.84 -13.19
CA ILE A 164 10.84 -14.01 -11.81
C ILE A 164 9.68 -14.37 -10.88
N GLY A 165 8.50 -13.78 -11.06
CA GLY A 165 7.30 -14.06 -10.27
C GLY A 165 6.71 -15.46 -10.49
N LEU A 166 7.04 -16.11 -11.61
CA LEU A 166 6.64 -17.50 -11.89
C LEU A 166 7.59 -18.53 -11.24
N VAL A 167 8.75 -18.09 -10.72
CA VAL A 167 9.67 -18.98 -10.02
C VAL A 167 9.21 -19.15 -8.58
N GLY A 168 8.90 -20.38 -8.20
CA GLY A 168 8.50 -20.73 -6.84
C GLY A 168 7.32 -21.68 -6.77
N VAL A 169 6.80 -21.84 -5.57
CA VAL A 169 5.61 -22.66 -5.30
C VAL A 169 4.43 -21.76 -4.96
N ASP A 170 3.25 -22.17 -5.34
CA ASP A 170 2.02 -21.49 -4.95
C ASP A 170 1.70 -21.73 -3.47
N VAL A 171 0.76 -20.94 -2.90
CA VAL A 171 0.26 -21.11 -1.52
C VAL A 171 -0.26 -22.53 -1.23
N ASN A 172 -0.63 -23.27 -2.25
CA ASN A 172 -1.04 -24.69 -2.18
C ASN A 172 0.13 -25.68 -2.37
N ASN A 173 1.39 -25.21 -2.31
CA ASN A 173 2.58 -26.05 -2.51
C ASN A 173 2.71 -26.71 -3.91
N VAL A 174 2.01 -26.17 -4.90
CA VAL A 174 2.10 -26.62 -6.30
C VAL A 174 3.19 -25.79 -6.99
N PRO A 175 4.17 -26.39 -7.68
CA PRO A 175 5.15 -25.66 -8.47
C PRO A 175 4.44 -24.87 -9.56
N ARG A 176 4.81 -23.59 -9.71
CA ARG A 176 4.26 -22.68 -10.73
C ARG A 176 4.96 -22.85 -12.06
#